data_9cc7b33203adcbc589113992501d352c
#
_entry.id   9cc7b33203adcbc589113992501d352c
#
_cell.length_a   1.000
_cell.length_b   1.000
_cell.length_c   1.000
_cell.angle_alpha   90.00
_cell.angle_beta   90.00
_cell.angle_gamma   90.00
#
_symmetry.space_group_name_H-M   'P 1'
#
loop_
_entity.id
_entity.type
_entity.pdbx_description
1 polymer ?
#
loop_
_entity_poly.entity_id
_entity_poly.type
_entity_poly.pdbx_seq_one_letter_code
_entity_poly.pdbx_strand_id
1 'polypeptide(L)'
;MTQEQQIDIFKRGFPQLDIVEAASVGNGIDRPTDEELNEYIEYNDEAMVDGRCKFVPASGAASRMFKDVYALKPETIEKLAQNIEKFAFYDKAVFGTEPYDEVQTAKRLVGPEGLDYGQKPKGVLLFHRYENEVRTALAEHLIEGKEYMRNADGSVNLCFTVSKEHLSLFKRALASVQKEYEERYDVHYNVTFTFQDPDTNTIAVTPDNKPFLRDDGTVLTRPAGHGALIYNLNSLPEELISIKNIDNVAKE
;
A
#
# COMPACT_ATOMS: atom_id res chain seq x y z
N MET A 1 4.70 -20.58 -11.93
CA MET A 1 5.18 -21.80 -11.19
C MET A 1 3.99 -22.69 -10.95
N THR A 2 4.07 -24.00 -11.35
CA THR A 2 2.96 -24.94 -11.15
C THR A 2 2.76 -25.32 -9.69
N GLN A 3 1.60 -25.86 -9.33
CA GLN A 3 1.33 -26.35 -7.97
C GLN A 3 2.34 -27.45 -7.56
N GLU A 4 2.67 -28.36 -8.47
CA GLU A 4 3.66 -29.42 -8.22
C GLU A 4 5.06 -28.86 -7.91
N GLN A 5 5.48 -27.87 -8.68
CA GLN A 5 6.76 -27.18 -8.43
C GLN A 5 6.77 -26.47 -7.07
N GLN A 6 5.65 -25.86 -6.67
CA GLN A 6 5.54 -25.23 -5.34
C GLN A 6 5.63 -26.29 -4.22
N ILE A 7 4.91 -27.41 -4.35
CA ILE A 7 4.96 -28.52 -3.38
C ILE A 7 6.38 -29.06 -3.24
N ASP A 8 7.08 -29.22 -4.36
CA ASP A 8 8.45 -29.70 -4.36
C ASP A 8 9.40 -28.75 -3.60
N ILE A 9 9.21 -27.44 -3.75
CA ILE A 9 9.97 -26.44 -3.00
C ILE A 9 9.66 -26.51 -1.51
N PHE A 10 8.39 -26.64 -1.12
CA PHE A 10 8.00 -26.81 0.29
C PHE A 10 8.64 -28.06 0.92
N LYS A 11 8.69 -29.18 0.19
CA LYS A 11 9.31 -30.44 0.67
C LYS A 11 10.83 -30.34 0.81
N ARG A 12 11.49 -29.69 -0.14
CA ARG A 12 12.98 -29.51 -0.12
C ARG A 12 13.41 -28.44 0.84
N GLY A 13 12.52 -27.51 1.19
CA GLY A 13 12.83 -26.26 1.86
C GLY A 13 13.41 -25.21 0.89
N PHE A 14 13.50 -23.98 1.37
CA PHE A 14 14.13 -22.89 0.63
C PHE A 14 15.62 -22.87 0.94
N PRO A 15 16.49 -22.60 -0.06
CA PRO A 15 17.90 -22.42 0.22
C PRO A 15 18.10 -21.25 1.19
N GLN A 16 19.03 -21.39 2.11
CA GLN A 16 19.43 -20.28 2.96
C GLN A 16 20.14 -19.23 2.09
N LEU A 17 19.87 -17.96 2.38
CA LEU A 17 20.63 -16.87 1.79
C LEU A 17 22.01 -16.83 2.41
N ASP A 18 23.04 -16.71 1.58
CA ASP A 18 24.40 -16.50 2.02
C ASP A 18 24.58 -15.02 2.39
N ILE A 19 24.27 -14.70 3.65
CA ILE A 19 24.38 -13.34 4.18
C ILE A 19 25.75 -13.20 4.80
N VAL A 20 26.60 -12.38 4.18
CA VAL A 20 27.99 -12.14 4.64
C VAL A 20 27.98 -11.23 5.86
N GLU A 21 27.31 -10.06 5.75
CA GLU A 21 27.24 -9.07 6.83
C GLU A 21 26.06 -8.10 6.63
N ALA A 22 25.76 -7.29 7.65
CA ALA A 22 24.79 -6.22 7.55
C ALA A 22 25.38 -5.04 6.75
N ALA A 23 24.60 -4.47 5.84
CA ALA A 23 24.99 -3.25 5.14
C ALA A 23 25.17 -2.08 6.11
N SER A 24 26.19 -1.27 5.87
CA SER A 24 26.51 -0.05 6.62
C SER A 24 26.93 1.08 5.67
N VAL A 25 26.98 2.33 6.13
CA VAL A 25 27.46 3.44 5.29
C VAL A 25 28.91 3.20 4.88
N GLY A 26 29.15 3.25 3.57
CA GLY A 26 30.43 2.92 2.94
C GLY A 26 30.62 1.42 2.64
N ASN A 27 29.66 0.59 3.07
CA ASN A 27 29.64 -0.84 2.75
C ASN A 27 28.19 -1.27 2.43
N GLY A 28 27.78 -1.15 1.19
CA GLY A 28 26.43 -1.48 0.71
C GLY A 28 25.36 -0.40 0.96
N ILE A 29 25.71 0.70 1.64
CA ILE A 29 24.87 1.90 1.80
C ILE A 29 25.70 3.11 1.39
N ASP A 30 25.26 3.82 0.34
CA ASP A 30 25.82 5.10 -0.05
C ASP A 30 25.07 6.25 0.67
N ARG A 31 25.83 7.22 1.12
CA ARG A 31 25.30 8.45 1.70
C ARG A 31 25.90 9.63 0.96
N PRO A 32 25.18 10.18 -0.04
CA PRO A 32 25.68 11.32 -0.79
C PRO A 32 25.87 12.54 0.10
N THR A 33 26.79 13.40 -0.26
CA THR A 33 26.92 14.75 0.30
C THR A 33 25.79 15.64 -0.20
N ASP A 34 25.63 16.82 0.41
CA ASP A 34 24.62 17.77 -0.03
C ASP A 34 24.91 18.30 -1.45
N GLU A 35 26.20 18.41 -1.82
CA GLU A 35 26.62 18.79 -3.18
C GLU A 35 26.23 17.72 -4.20
N GLU A 36 26.58 16.45 -3.95
CA GLU A 36 26.20 15.32 -4.81
C GLU A 36 24.68 15.18 -4.93
N LEU A 37 23.94 15.40 -3.83
CA LEU A 37 22.49 15.36 -3.84
C LEU A 37 21.89 16.43 -4.75
N ASN A 38 22.42 17.66 -4.71
CA ASN A 38 22.00 18.76 -5.59
C ASN A 38 22.31 18.45 -7.05
N GLU A 39 23.49 17.89 -7.36
CA GLU A 39 23.84 17.45 -8.72
C GLU A 39 22.86 16.38 -9.23
N TYR A 40 22.45 15.42 -8.39
CA TYR A 40 21.47 14.40 -8.77
C TYR A 40 20.08 14.99 -9.01
N ILE A 41 19.67 16.01 -8.23
CA ILE A 41 18.39 16.71 -8.42
C ILE A 41 18.41 17.45 -9.76
N GLU A 42 19.45 18.26 -10.03
CA GLU A 42 19.62 18.98 -11.30
C GLU A 42 19.62 18.01 -12.50
N TYR A 43 20.37 16.90 -12.40
CA TYR A 43 20.37 15.87 -13.45
C TYR A 43 18.99 15.26 -13.69
N ASN A 44 18.22 14.97 -12.62
CA ASN A 44 16.87 14.44 -12.75
C ASN A 44 15.91 15.43 -13.40
N ASP A 45 16.05 16.72 -13.10
CA ASP A 45 15.20 17.78 -13.64
C ASP A 45 15.50 18.04 -15.14
N GLU A 46 16.74 17.86 -15.56
CA GLU A 46 17.17 18.00 -16.95
C GLU A 46 17.01 16.71 -17.76
N ALA A 47 16.84 15.57 -17.09
CA ALA A 47 16.79 14.25 -17.77
C ALA A 47 15.59 14.13 -18.71
N MET A 48 15.89 13.87 -19.97
CA MET A 48 14.90 13.55 -21.01
C MET A 48 14.62 12.06 -20.94
N VAL A 49 13.53 11.66 -20.26
CA VAL A 49 13.06 10.28 -20.18
C VAL A 49 11.74 10.11 -20.91
N ASP A 50 11.52 8.96 -21.53
CA ASP A 50 10.30 8.64 -22.26
C ASP A 50 9.19 8.16 -21.29
N GLY A 51 8.71 9.13 -20.53
CA GLY A 51 7.66 8.95 -19.53
C GLY A 51 8.15 8.52 -18.15
N ARG A 52 7.43 9.01 -17.16
CA ARG A 52 7.61 8.71 -15.73
C ARG A 52 6.32 8.13 -15.17
N CYS A 53 6.40 7.08 -14.34
CA CYS A 53 5.23 6.49 -13.69
C CYS A 53 5.53 6.14 -12.23
N LYS A 54 4.58 6.36 -11.34
CA LYS A 54 4.62 5.88 -9.96
C LYS A 54 3.84 4.58 -9.83
N PHE A 55 4.54 3.49 -9.58
CA PHE A 55 3.95 2.17 -9.35
C PHE A 55 3.72 1.92 -7.87
N VAL A 56 2.47 1.65 -7.50
CA VAL A 56 2.05 1.52 -6.10
C VAL A 56 1.39 0.17 -5.86
N PRO A 57 2.10 -0.80 -5.25
CA PRO A 57 1.48 -2.00 -4.70
C PRO A 57 0.43 -1.64 -3.64
N ALA A 58 -0.86 -1.91 -3.92
CA ALA A 58 -1.99 -1.47 -3.11
C ALA A 58 -3.04 -2.55 -2.82
N SER A 59 -2.77 -3.81 -3.16
CA SER A 59 -3.70 -4.94 -2.96
C SER A 59 -3.88 -5.35 -1.49
N GLY A 60 -3.02 -4.87 -0.59
CA GLY A 60 -3.02 -5.27 0.82
C GLY A 60 -4.26 -4.79 1.57
N ALA A 61 -5.02 -5.73 2.14
CA ALA A 61 -6.07 -5.41 3.11
C ALA A 61 -5.48 -4.89 4.43
N ALA A 62 -6.22 -4.03 5.12
CA ALA A 62 -5.80 -3.48 6.39
C ALA A 62 -5.94 -4.45 7.58
N SER A 63 -6.48 -5.65 7.36
CA SER A 63 -6.77 -6.64 8.42
C SER A 63 -5.57 -6.96 9.34
N ARG A 64 -4.34 -7.02 8.78
CA ARG A 64 -3.13 -7.23 9.59
C ARG A 64 -2.75 -6.01 10.44
N MET A 65 -3.02 -4.81 9.94
CA MET A 65 -2.79 -3.55 10.67
C MET A 65 -3.64 -3.48 11.94
N PHE A 66 -4.87 -3.98 11.88
CA PHE A 66 -5.82 -3.96 12.99
C PHE A 66 -5.94 -5.29 13.75
N LYS A 67 -4.99 -6.23 13.57
CA LYS A 67 -5.04 -7.55 14.21
C LYS A 67 -5.26 -7.49 15.72
N ASP A 68 -4.55 -6.62 16.42
CA ASP A 68 -4.61 -6.49 17.86
C ASP A 68 -5.88 -5.74 18.33
N VAL A 69 -6.41 -4.85 17.49
CA VAL A 69 -7.71 -4.21 17.71
C VAL A 69 -8.86 -5.22 17.59
N TYR A 70 -8.81 -6.10 16.58
CA TYR A 70 -9.76 -7.21 16.44
C TYR A 70 -9.72 -8.17 17.61
N ALA A 71 -8.52 -8.47 18.10
CA ALA A 71 -8.32 -9.34 19.25
C ALA A 71 -8.67 -8.65 20.58
N LEU A 72 -9.10 -7.38 20.55
CA LEU A 72 -9.43 -6.56 21.71
C LEU A 72 -8.32 -6.62 22.79
N LYS A 73 -7.05 -6.58 22.35
CA LYS A 73 -5.94 -6.59 23.30
C LYS A 73 -6.01 -5.36 24.21
N PRO A 74 -6.06 -5.53 25.55
CA PRO A 74 -6.32 -4.43 26.49
C PRO A 74 -5.41 -3.21 26.26
N GLU A 75 -4.10 -3.40 26.20
CA GLU A 75 -3.15 -2.30 25.98
C GLU A 75 -3.36 -1.55 24.64
N THR A 76 -3.83 -2.26 23.60
CA THR A 76 -4.04 -1.67 22.27
C THR A 76 -5.32 -0.84 22.25
N ILE A 77 -6.43 -1.38 22.78
CA ILE A 77 -7.73 -0.67 22.78
C ILE A 77 -7.74 0.50 23.77
N GLU A 78 -7.04 0.39 24.92
CA GLU A 78 -6.84 1.48 25.86
C GLU A 78 -6.11 2.65 25.18
N LYS A 79 -4.94 2.39 24.57
CA LYS A 79 -4.18 3.42 23.83
C LYS A 79 -4.96 4.02 22.69
N LEU A 80 -5.76 3.21 21.97
CA LEU A 80 -6.62 3.67 20.91
C LEU A 80 -7.67 4.66 21.44
N ALA A 81 -8.40 4.31 22.49
CA ALA A 81 -9.42 5.15 23.10
C ALA A 81 -8.85 6.47 23.65
N GLN A 82 -7.74 6.40 24.39
CA GLN A 82 -7.07 7.58 24.94
C GLN A 82 -6.56 8.57 23.89
N ASN A 83 -6.32 8.11 22.65
CA ASN A 83 -5.74 8.94 21.61
C ASN A 83 -6.65 9.07 20.37
N ILE A 84 -7.90 8.63 20.44
CA ILE A 84 -8.78 8.52 19.26
C ILE A 84 -8.91 9.83 18.50
N GLU A 85 -8.98 10.97 19.16
CA GLU A 85 -9.11 12.30 18.54
C GLU A 85 -7.86 12.74 17.76
N LYS A 86 -6.72 12.13 18.04
CA LYS A 86 -5.45 12.43 17.33
C LYS A 86 -5.34 11.75 15.98
N PHE A 87 -6.13 10.70 15.75
CA PHE A 87 -6.08 9.98 14.49
C PHE A 87 -6.77 10.73 13.37
N ALA A 88 -6.24 10.60 12.15
CA ALA A 88 -6.78 11.23 10.95
C ALA A 88 -8.24 10.83 10.68
N PHE A 89 -8.59 9.62 11.00
CA PHE A 89 -9.93 9.05 10.81
C PHE A 89 -10.95 9.40 11.90
N TYR A 90 -10.56 10.18 12.93
CA TYR A 90 -11.52 10.53 13.97
C TYR A 90 -12.68 11.36 13.43
N ASP A 91 -13.87 10.89 13.68
CA ASP A 91 -15.14 11.56 13.40
C ASP A 91 -16.04 11.46 14.64
N LYS A 92 -16.44 12.60 15.18
CA LYS A 92 -17.32 12.68 16.35
C LYS A 92 -18.67 11.98 16.11
N ALA A 93 -19.18 11.97 14.88
CA ALA A 93 -20.41 11.26 14.55
C ALA A 93 -20.29 9.75 14.69
N VAL A 94 -19.08 9.22 14.48
CA VAL A 94 -18.77 7.78 14.59
C VAL A 94 -18.39 7.41 16.02
N PHE A 95 -17.44 8.13 16.63
CA PHE A 95 -16.83 7.74 17.90
C PHE A 95 -17.51 8.37 19.13
N GLY A 96 -18.28 9.45 18.95
CA GLY A 96 -18.91 10.20 20.05
C GLY A 96 -17.97 11.20 20.70
N THR A 97 -18.12 11.37 22.01
CA THR A 97 -17.32 12.27 22.85
C THR A 97 -16.80 11.54 24.08
N GLU A 98 -15.78 12.08 24.71
CA GLU A 98 -15.25 11.56 25.99
C GLU A 98 -16.37 11.40 27.06
N PRO A 99 -16.25 10.38 27.93
CA PRO A 99 -15.21 9.35 27.95
C PRO A 99 -15.44 8.27 26.88
N TYR A 100 -14.37 7.83 26.22
CA TYR A 100 -14.44 6.82 25.19
C TYR A 100 -14.36 5.42 25.79
N ASP A 101 -15.36 4.59 25.53
CA ASP A 101 -15.32 3.16 25.85
C ASP A 101 -14.35 2.45 24.90
N GLU A 102 -13.38 1.74 25.45
CA GLU A 102 -12.28 1.09 24.72
C GLU A 102 -12.77 0.06 23.72
N VAL A 103 -13.70 -0.81 24.14
CA VAL A 103 -14.24 -1.89 23.33
C VAL A 103 -15.14 -1.36 22.22
N GLN A 104 -15.97 -0.36 22.53
CA GLN A 104 -16.84 0.28 21.53
C GLN A 104 -16.02 1.06 20.51
N THR A 105 -14.98 1.78 20.95
CA THR A 105 -14.06 2.50 20.06
C THR A 105 -13.37 1.54 19.09
N ALA A 106 -12.87 0.42 19.58
CA ALA A 106 -12.27 -0.62 18.76
C ALA A 106 -13.27 -1.20 17.74
N LYS A 107 -14.48 -1.57 18.18
CA LYS A 107 -15.54 -2.09 17.29
C LYS A 107 -15.96 -1.09 16.23
N ARG A 108 -16.10 0.19 16.56
CA ARG A 108 -16.44 1.26 15.60
C ARG A 108 -15.32 1.51 14.58
N LEU A 109 -14.07 1.34 14.97
CA LEU A 109 -12.96 1.45 14.02
C LEU A 109 -12.98 0.34 12.98
N VAL A 110 -13.08 -0.93 13.41
CA VAL A 110 -12.87 -2.07 12.50
C VAL A 110 -14.15 -2.71 11.97
N GLY A 111 -15.30 -2.46 12.61
CA GLY A 111 -16.56 -3.12 12.30
C GLY A 111 -17.51 -2.27 11.43
N PRO A 112 -18.56 -2.94 10.88
CA PRO A 112 -19.52 -2.32 9.94
C PRO A 112 -20.41 -1.24 10.57
N GLU A 113 -20.51 -1.19 11.89
CA GLU A 113 -21.27 -0.15 12.62
C GLU A 113 -20.54 1.19 12.69
N GLY A 114 -19.31 1.26 12.18
CA GLY A 114 -18.47 2.46 12.19
C GLY A 114 -17.71 2.63 10.88
N LEU A 115 -16.38 2.70 10.95
CA LEU A 115 -15.54 2.95 9.78
C LEU A 115 -15.31 1.72 8.90
N ASP A 116 -15.56 0.52 9.41
CA ASP A 116 -15.32 -0.75 8.72
C ASP A 116 -13.88 -0.89 8.14
N TYR A 117 -12.90 -0.35 8.86
CA TYR A 117 -11.51 -0.33 8.39
C TYR A 117 -10.90 -1.71 8.28
N GLY A 118 -11.46 -2.68 8.99
CA GLY A 118 -10.99 -4.05 8.91
C GLY A 118 -11.20 -4.74 7.58
N GLN A 119 -12.21 -4.32 6.82
CA GLN A 119 -12.56 -4.88 5.51
C GLN A 119 -12.09 -3.99 4.35
N LYS A 120 -11.55 -2.81 4.64
CA LYS A 120 -11.12 -1.86 3.61
C LYS A 120 -9.64 -2.07 3.23
N PRO A 121 -9.27 -1.79 1.98
CA PRO A 121 -7.86 -1.76 1.58
C PRO A 121 -7.17 -0.52 2.15
N LYS A 122 -5.88 -0.64 2.46
CA LYS A 122 -5.10 0.46 3.06
C LYS A 122 -5.19 1.77 2.28
N GLY A 123 -5.27 1.70 0.94
CA GLY A 123 -5.28 2.87 0.07
C GLY A 123 -6.44 3.85 0.28
N VAL A 124 -7.57 3.37 0.85
CA VAL A 124 -8.74 4.22 1.10
C VAL A 124 -8.92 4.61 2.56
N LEU A 125 -7.99 4.21 3.44
CA LEU A 125 -7.99 4.64 4.83
C LEU A 125 -7.44 6.07 4.95
N LEU A 126 -7.98 6.84 5.90
CA LEU A 126 -7.49 8.17 6.22
C LEU A 126 -6.19 8.05 7.01
N PHE A 127 -5.09 8.51 6.43
CA PHE A 127 -3.75 8.38 6.97
C PHE A 127 -3.26 9.65 7.67
N HIS A 128 -3.47 10.81 7.04
CA HIS A 128 -2.96 12.07 7.57
C HIS A 128 -4.05 13.13 7.67
N ARG A 129 -3.99 13.91 8.75
CA ARG A 129 -4.81 15.08 8.96
C ARG A 129 -3.95 16.34 8.83
N TYR A 130 -4.41 17.26 8.00
CA TYR A 130 -3.88 18.59 7.81
C TYR A 130 -4.87 19.62 8.39
N GLU A 131 -4.54 20.89 8.32
CA GLU A 131 -5.40 21.96 8.85
C GLU A 131 -6.79 21.98 8.18
N ASN A 132 -6.83 21.83 6.86
CA ASN A 132 -8.04 22.00 6.06
C ASN A 132 -8.51 20.72 5.35
N GLU A 133 -7.80 19.62 5.46
CA GLU A 133 -8.15 18.36 4.81
C GLU A 133 -7.66 17.12 5.55
N VAL A 134 -8.26 15.99 5.24
CA VAL A 134 -7.80 14.68 5.69
C VAL A 134 -7.57 13.81 4.45
N ARG A 135 -6.39 13.20 4.35
CA ARG A 135 -5.98 12.46 3.15
C ARG A 135 -5.96 10.97 3.38
N THR A 136 -6.46 10.24 2.39
CA THR A 136 -6.24 8.79 2.29
C THR A 136 -4.83 8.51 1.81
N ALA A 137 -4.37 7.25 1.98
CA ALA A 137 -3.08 6.86 1.43
C ALA A 137 -3.02 7.03 -0.11
N LEU A 138 -4.13 6.77 -0.83
CA LEU A 138 -4.22 7.04 -2.26
C LEU A 138 -4.01 8.53 -2.56
N ALA A 139 -4.67 9.43 -1.82
CA ALA A 139 -4.56 10.87 -2.00
C ALA A 139 -3.11 11.37 -1.79
N GLU A 140 -2.42 10.84 -0.77
CA GLU A 140 -1.01 11.14 -0.54
C GLU A 140 -0.13 10.70 -1.72
N HIS A 141 -0.40 9.51 -2.30
CA HIS A 141 0.35 9.07 -3.48
C HIS A 141 0.14 9.95 -4.71
N LEU A 142 -1.04 10.56 -4.89
CA LEU A 142 -1.26 11.55 -5.96
C LEU A 142 -0.36 12.77 -5.74
N ILE A 143 -0.35 13.30 -4.53
CA ILE A 143 0.45 14.49 -4.19
C ILE A 143 1.94 14.22 -4.29
N GLU A 144 2.42 13.12 -3.70
CA GLU A 144 3.82 12.72 -3.86
C GLU A 144 4.19 12.49 -5.33
N GLY A 145 3.28 11.92 -6.14
CA GLY A 145 3.50 11.69 -7.57
C GLY A 145 3.79 12.98 -8.32
N LYS A 146 3.06 14.06 -8.02
CA LYS A 146 3.31 15.35 -8.66
C LYS A 146 4.66 15.97 -8.31
N GLU A 147 5.20 15.66 -7.13
CA GLU A 147 6.45 16.23 -6.67
C GLU A 147 7.67 15.68 -7.43
N TYR A 148 7.68 14.39 -7.75
CA TYR A 148 8.88 13.77 -8.33
C TYR A 148 8.66 12.87 -9.55
N MET A 149 7.39 12.70 -10.00
CA MET A 149 7.05 11.87 -11.18
C MET A 149 6.24 12.66 -12.22
N ARG A 150 6.27 13.99 -12.17
CA ARG A 150 5.62 14.84 -13.17
C ARG A 150 6.36 14.73 -14.50
N ASN A 151 5.63 14.52 -15.58
CA ASN A 151 6.13 14.53 -16.95
C ASN A 151 6.22 15.95 -17.50
N ALA A 152 6.97 16.13 -18.57
CA ALA A 152 7.16 17.43 -19.22
C ALA A 152 5.85 18.07 -19.73
N ASP A 153 4.85 17.25 -20.07
CA ASP A 153 3.51 17.69 -20.49
C ASP A 153 2.57 18.04 -19.33
N GLY A 154 3.08 18.00 -18.09
CA GLY A 154 2.29 18.26 -16.87
C GLY A 154 1.48 17.05 -16.36
N SER A 155 1.53 15.91 -17.05
CA SER A 155 0.87 14.71 -16.60
C SER A 155 1.64 14.02 -15.45
N VAL A 156 0.90 13.27 -14.63
CA VAL A 156 1.44 12.42 -13.57
C VAL A 156 0.81 11.04 -13.70
N ASN A 157 1.62 10.07 -14.13
CA ASN A 157 1.14 8.70 -14.30
C ASN A 157 1.29 7.91 -13.00
N LEU A 158 0.21 7.27 -12.55
CA LEU A 158 0.21 6.38 -11.40
C LEU A 158 -0.44 5.04 -11.76
N CYS A 159 0.21 3.96 -11.37
CA CYS A 159 -0.32 2.61 -11.52
C CYS A 159 -0.49 1.96 -10.14
N PHE A 160 -1.74 1.74 -9.73
CA PHE A 160 -2.04 1.03 -8.48
C PHE A 160 -2.36 -0.43 -8.77
N THR A 161 -1.65 -1.36 -8.14
CA THR A 161 -2.05 -2.77 -8.16
C THR A 161 -2.98 -3.06 -7.01
N VAL A 162 -4.24 -3.38 -7.31
CA VAL A 162 -5.32 -3.56 -6.33
C VAL A 162 -5.93 -4.95 -6.41
N SER A 163 -6.67 -5.38 -5.40
CA SER A 163 -7.52 -6.57 -5.51
C SER A 163 -8.85 -6.21 -6.20
N LYS A 164 -9.38 -7.18 -6.97
CA LYS A 164 -10.59 -6.96 -7.79
C LYS A 164 -11.79 -6.53 -6.95
N GLU A 165 -11.95 -7.12 -5.77
CA GLU A 165 -13.02 -6.80 -4.81
C GLU A 165 -12.98 -5.37 -4.30
N HIS A 166 -11.80 -4.75 -4.25
CA HIS A 166 -11.60 -3.41 -3.75
C HIS A 166 -11.56 -2.30 -4.82
N LEU A 167 -11.57 -2.67 -6.11
CA LEU A 167 -11.46 -1.71 -7.21
C LEU A 167 -12.49 -0.57 -7.12
N SER A 168 -13.73 -0.89 -6.75
CA SER A 168 -14.79 0.11 -6.65
C SER A 168 -14.53 1.14 -5.55
N LEU A 169 -13.86 0.73 -4.44
CA LEU A 169 -13.47 1.62 -3.36
C LEU A 169 -12.37 2.59 -3.81
N PHE A 170 -11.35 2.07 -4.51
CA PHE A 170 -10.28 2.88 -5.07
C PHE A 170 -10.79 3.91 -6.08
N LYS A 171 -11.65 3.49 -7.01
CA LYS A 171 -12.26 4.41 -8.00
C LYS A 171 -13.07 5.52 -7.34
N ARG A 172 -13.83 5.22 -6.29
CA ARG A 172 -14.59 6.25 -5.54
C ARG A 172 -13.66 7.20 -4.81
N ALA A 173 -12.63 6.67 -4.13
CA ALA A 173 -11.64 7.50 -3.44
C ALA A 173 -10.88 8.42 -4.41
N LEU A 174 -10.50 7.92 -5.58
CA LEU A 174 -9.87 8.72 -6.61
C LEU A 174 -10.81 9.83 -7.11
N ALA A 175 -12.03 9.47 -7.49
CA ALA A 175 -13.01 10.42 -8.02
C ALA A 175 -13.37 11.54 -7.03
N SER A 176 -13.22 11.30 -5.71
CA SER A 176 -13.52 12.32 -4.70
C SER A 176 -12.46 13.41 -4.57
N VAL A 177 -11.24 13.19 -5.08
CA VAL A 177 -10.13 14.13 -4.91
C VAL A 177 -9.45 14.55 -6.23
N GLN A 178 -9.52 13.72 -7.26
CA GLN A 178 -8.74 13.91 -8.49
C GLN A 178 -8.92 15.29 -9.10
N LYS A 179 -10.17 15.68 -9.38
CA LYS A 179 -10.46 16.95 -10.04
C LYS A 179 -9.97 18.15 -9.21
N GLU A 180 -10.21 18.13 -7.91
CA GLU A 180 -9.74 19.19 -7.00
C GLU A 180 -8.22 19.31 -6.99
N TYR A 181 -7.51 18.17 -6.98
CA TYR A 181 -6.05 18.15 -6.96
C TYR A 181 -5.46 18.55 -8.32
N GLU A 182 -6.09 18.14 -9.43
CA GLU A 182 -5.69 18.61 -10.78
C GLU A 182 -5.78 20.14 -10.90
N GLU A 183 -6.90 20.72 -10.43
CA GLU A 183 -7.10 22.18 -10.43
C GLU A 183 -6.15 22.90 -9.44
N ARG A 184 -5.94 22.34 -8.24
CA ARG A 184 -5.11 22.94 -7.18
C ARG A 184 -3.62 22.96 -7.54
N TYR A 185 -3.14 21.92 -8.20
CA TYR A 185 -1.70 21.71 -8.44
C TYR A 185 -1.28 21.89 -9.90
N ASP A 186 -2.22 22.25 -10.77
CA ASP A 186 -1.99 22.41 -12.21
C ASP A 186 -1.29 21.19 -12.84
N VAL A 187 -1.89 20.02 -12.65
CA VAL A 187 -1.42 18.73 -13.17
C VAL A 187 -2.59 17.95 -13.77
N HIS A 188 -2.27 16.92 -14.54
CA HIS A 188 -3.25 15.94 -14.98
C HIS A 188 -2.86 14.53 -14.52
N TYR A 189 -3.72 13.86 -13.73
CA TYR A 189 -3.45 12.52 -13.23
C TYR A 189 -3.97 11.42 -14.15
N ASN A 190 -3.07 10.64 -14.72
CA ASN A 190 -3.37 9.41 -15.45
C ASN A 190 -3.27 8.22 -14.48
N VAL A 191 -4.39 7.81 -13.92
CA VAL A 191 -4.40 6.73 -12.92
C VAL A 191 -4.91 5.43 -13.53
N THR A 192 -4.07 4.40 -13.48
CA THR A 192 -4.40 3.04 -13.90
C THR A 192 -4.51 2.10 -12.71
N PHE A 193 -5.38 1.09 -12.83
CA PHE A 193 -5.53 0.04 -11.84
C PHE A 193 -5.23 -1.30 -12.48
N THR A 194 -4.28 -2.04 -11.91
CA THR A 194 -3.90 -3.37 -12.34
C THR A 194 -4.19 -4.40 -11.25
N PHE A 195 -4.15 -5.68 -11.63
CA PHE A 195 -4.41 -6.80 -10.72
C PHE A 195 -3.24 -7.76 -10.77
N GLN A 196 -2.90 -8.35 -9.62
CA GLN A 196 -1.94 -9.44 -9.60
C GLN A 196 -2.46 -10.60 -10.44
N ASP A 197 -1.60 -11.19 -11.27
CA ASP A 197 -1.93 -12.38 -12.03
C ASP A 197 -2.20 -13.56 -11.08
N PRO A 198 -3.40 -14.20 -11.16
CA PRO A 198 -3.73 -15.37 -10.35
C PRO A 198 -2.74 -16.52 -10.46
N ASP A 199 -2.05 -16.67 -11.59
CA ASP A 199 -1.05 -17.71 -11.81
C ASP A 199 0.23 -17.50 -10.95
N THR A 200 0.36 -16.33 -10.34
CA THR A 200 1.42 -16.02 -9.36
C THR A 200 1.04 -16.35 -7.93
N ASN A 201 -0.17 -16.83 -7.68
CA ASN A 201 -0.64 -17.15 -6.33
C ASN A 201 0.17 -18.30 -5.72
N THR A 202 0.36 -18.22 -4.41
CA THR A 202 0.98 -19.28 -3.62
C THR A 202 -0.09 -20.25 -3.12
N ILE A 203 0.17 -21.55 -3.21
CA ILE A 203 -0.69 -22.57 -2.60
C ILE A 203 -0.54 -22.59 -1.09
N ALA A 204 -1.62 -22.91 -0.38
CA ALA A 204 -1.55 -23.28 1.02
C ALA A 204 -1.27 -24.79 1.14
N VAL A 205 -0.43 -25.16 2.11
CA VAL A 205 -0.11 -26.56 2.40
C VAL A 205 -0.37 -26.88 3.86
N THR A 206 -0.66 -28.16 4.13
CA THR A 206 -0.73 -28.73 5.47
C THR A 206 0.67 -28.89 6.07
N PRO A 207 0.82 -29.16 7.38
CA PRO A 207 2.14 -29.39 7.99
C PRO A 207 2.95 -30.53 7.36
N ASP A 208 2.30 -31.50 6.69
CA ASP A 208 2.94 -32.58 5.97
C ASP A 208 3.17 -32.28 4.47
N ASN A 209 3.14 -31.00 4.11
CA ASN A 209 3.38 -30.48 2.75
C ASN A 209 2.42 -31.03 1.68
N LYS A 210 1.18 -31.35 2.05
CA LYS A 210 0.10 -31.63 1.09
C LYS A 210 -0.70 -30.37 0.79
N PRO A 211 -1.28 -30.24 -0.44
CA PRO A 211 -2.15 -29.12 -0.74
C PRO A 211 -3.29 -29.02 0.27
N PHE A 212 -3.52 -27.82 0.79
CA PHE A 212 -4.71 -27.56 1.60
C PHE A 212 -5.92 -27.38 0.67
N LEU A 213 -6.94 -28.23 0.88
CA LEU A 213 -8.15 -28.20 0.06
C LEU A 213 -9.26 -27.42 0.77
N ARG A 214 -10.05 -26.70 -0.02
CA ARG A 214 -11.33 -26.14 0.41
C ARG A 214 -12.38 -27.23 0.50
N ASP A 215 -13.55 -26.91 1.03
CA ASP A 215 -14.69 -27.84 1.15
C ASP A 215 -15.17 -28.37 -0.20
N ASP A 216 -14.97 -27.61 -1.29
CA ASP A 216 -15.29 -27.99 -2.67
C ASP A 216 -14.22 -28.85 -3.35
N GLY A 217 -13.17 -29.21 -2.64
CA GLY A 217 -12.04 -30.01 -3.14
C GLY A 217 -11.00 -29.22 -3.93
N THR A 218 -11.16 -27.91 -4.12
CA THR A 218 -10.16 -27.08 -4.81
C THR A 218 -9.00 -26.72 -3.89
N VAL A 219 -7.80 -26.56 -4.46
CA VAL A 219 -6.62 -26.14 -3.70
C VAL A 219 -6.78 -24.69 -3.24
N LEU A 220 -6.57 -24.44 -1.96
CA LEU A 220 -6.53 -23.09 -1.42
C LEU A 220 -5.28 -22.36 -1.90
N THR A 221 -5.48 -21.26 -2.63
CA THR A 221 -4.41 -20.36 -3.05
C THR A 221 -4.56 -18.99 -2.39
N ARG A 222 -3.46 -18.28 -2.26
CA ARG A 222 -3.41 -16.90 -1.74
C ARG A 222 -2.54 -16.04 -2.63
N PRO A 223 -2.84 -14.74 -2.76
CA PRO A 223 -1.93 -13.81 -3.42
C PRO A 223 -0.53 -13.91 -2.82
N ALA A 224 0.46 -14.00 -3.69
CA ALA A 224 1.86 -13.98 -3.29
C ALA A 224 2.30 -12.58 -2.86
N GLY A 225 3.52 -12.46 -2.35
CA GLY A 225 4.10 -11.17 -1.98
C GLY A 225 4.40 -10.27 -3.19
N HIS A 226 4.98 -9.10 -2.94
CA HIS A 226 5.22 -8.06 -3.95
C HIS A 226 6.05 -8.53 -5.14
N GLY A 227 6.91 -9.54 -4.99
CA GLY A 227 7.63 -10.15 -6.10
C GLY A 227 6.74 -10.67 -7.23
N ALA A 228 5.50 -11.08 -6.92
CA ALA A 228 4.53 -11.49 -7.93
C ALA A 228 4.07 -10.35 -8.84
N LEU A 229 4.25 -9.10 -8.43
CA LEU A 229 3.89 -7.90 -9.19
C LEU A 229 4.89 -7.52 -10.27
N ILE A 230 5.98 -8.29 -10.43
CA ILE A 230 6.98 -8.04 -11.47
C ILE A 230 6.35 -8.03 -12.88
N TYR A 231 5.32 -8.83 -13.11
CA TYR A 231 4.62 -8.85 -14.39
C TYR A 231 3.82 -7.58 -14.62
N ASN A 232 3.18 -7.03 -13.57
CA ASN A 232 2.49 -5.75 -13.63
C ASN A 232 3.48 -4.62 -13.88
N LEU A 233 4.60 -4.61 -13.16
CA LEU A 233 5.66 -3.62 -13.32
C LEU A 233 6.25 -3.66 -14.75
N ASN A 234 6.55 -4.86 -15.27
CA ASN A 234 7.14 -5.04 -16.59
C ASN A 234 6.16 -4.72 -17.76
N SER A 235 4.88 -4.54 -17.47
CA SER A 235 3.89 -4.13 -18.48
C SER A 235 3.77 -2.61 -18.64
N LEU A 236 4.42 -1.83 -17.80
CA LEU A 236 4.42 -0.38 -17.88
C LEU A 236 5.34 0.08 -19.02
N PRO A 237 4.88 1.01 -19.87
CA PRO A 237 5.67 1.49 -21.00
C PRO A 237 6.69 2.56 -20.63
N GLU A 238 6.55 3.18 -19.46
CA GLU A 238 7.38 4.30 -19.04
C GLU A 238 8.81 3.88 -18.74
N GLU A 239 9.76 4.75 -19.06
CA GLU A 239 11.19 4.51 -18.92
C GLU A 239 11.67 4.63 -17.46
N LEU A 240 11.10 5.57 -16.70
CA LEU A 240 11.41 5.78 -15.29
C LEU A 240 10.24 5.43 -14.39
N ILE A 241 10.42 4.44 -13.52
CA ILE A 241 9.36 3.97 -12.62
C ILE A 241 9.81 4.09 -11.17
N SER A 242 9.07 4.89 -10.39
CA SER A 242 9.21 4.94 -8.93
C SER A 242 8.29 3.91 -8.29
N ILE A 243 8.82 3.08 -7.39
CA ILE A 243 8.05 2.04 -6.69
C ILE A 243 7.91 2.43 -5.22
N LYS A 244 6.68 2.53 -4.73
CA LYS A 244 6.41 2.83 -3.32
C LYS A 244 5.16 2.10 -2.83
N ASN A 245 5.22 1.40 -1.70
CA ASN A 245 4.06 0.74 -1.13
C ASN A 245 2.99 1.73 -0.70
N ILE A 246 1.72 1.32 -0.79
CA ILE A 246 0.55 2.15 -0.50
C ILE A 246 0.57 2.79 0.90
N ASP A 247 1.18 2.16 1.87
CA ASP A 247 1.25 2.62 3.27
C ASP A 247 2.56 3.33 3.64
N ASN A 248 3.46 3.54 2.68
CA ASN A 248 4.74 4.24 2.89
C ASN A 248 4.65 5.75 2.63
N VAL A 249 3.50 6.34 2.80
CA VAL A 249 3.30 7.78 2.61
C VAL A 249 3.81 8.58 3.81
N ALA A 250 4.41 9.72 3.53
CA ALA A 250 4.86 10.66 4.54
C ALA A 250 3.88 11.85 4.64
N LYS A 251 3.76 12.43 5.82
CA LYS A 251 3.07 13.70 6.00
C LYS A 251 3.99 14.82 5.52
N GLU A 252 3.44 15.75 4.72
CA GLU A 252 4.10 17.01 4.33
C GLU A 252 4.46 17.87 5.54
#